data_89c355c6b67b41d15260976460a81940
#
_entry.id   89c355c6b67b41d15260976460a81940
#
_cell.length_a   1.000
_cell.length_b   1.000
_cell.length_c   1.000
_cell.angle_alpha   90.00
_cell.angle_beta   90.00
_cell.angle_gamma   90.00
#
_symmetry.space_group_name_H-M   'P 1'
#
loop_
_entity.id
_entity.type
_entity.pdbx_description
1 polymer ?
#
loop_
_entity_poly.entity_id
_entity_poly.type
_entity_poly.pdbx_seq_one_letter_code
_entity_poly.pdbx_strand_id
1 'polypeptide(L)'
;MAEEAHVAYGLSSWHPTAGTLAAGAVSRRRRDGRRVRHTGGRIEYVGGDLPILGWDFPAPLGRRAVFGEFTMADVVTVPSHLAVPEVRTYLTVEAAQDLADPATSGPTAADERGRSAQTFTVDVLVRSGGAERRVTATGRDIYAVSAPLAVEAVGRILDGRTRTSGVASAGAIFDAPDFLRALSAHLTVTPCPW
;
A
#
# COMPACT_ATOMS: atom_id res chain seq x y z
N MET A 1 12.11 12.79 14.74
CA MET A 1 11.79 11.34 14.62
C MET A 1 10.33 11.25 14.26
N ALA A 2 9.95 10.40 13.31
CA ALA A 2 8.53 10.22 12.96
C ALA A 2 7.78 9.63 14.16
N GLU A 3 6.58 10.14 14.43
CA GLU A 3 5.72 9.69 15.52
C GLU A 3 4.69 8.68 15.01
N GLU A 4 4.11 8.96 13.86
CA GLU A 4 3.11 8.12 13.21
C GLU A 4 3.31 8.09 11.70
N ALA A 5 3.08 6.93 11.09
CA ALA A 5 2.95 6.77 9.65
C ALA A 5 1.60 6.12 9.32
N HIS A 6 0.88 6.73 8.40
CA HIS A 6 -0.42 6.27 7.92
C HIS A 6 -0.31 5.95 6.44
N VAL A 7 -0.82 4.79 6.03
CA VAL A 7 -0.88 4.37 4.62
C VAL A 7 -2.32 3.98 4.30
N ALA A 8 -2.97 4.77 3.45
CA ALA A 8 -4.36 4.58 3.07
C ALA A 8 -4.47 4.18 1.59
N TYR A 9 -5.17 3.10 1.34
CA TYR A 9 -5.44 2.56 0.01
C TYR A 9 -6.86 2.86 -0.40
N GLY A 10 -7.02 3.66 -1.44
CA GLY A 10 -8.28 3.95 -2.10
C GLY A 10 -8.31 3.32 -3.49
N LEU A 11 -9.25 2.41 -3.74
CA LEU A 11 -9.46 1.81 -5.04
C LEU A 11 -10.85 2.15 -5.55
N SER A 12 -11.00 2.38 -6.86
CA SER A 12 -12.32 2.59 -7.47
C SER A 12 -13.19 1.33 -7.40
N SER A 13 -12.55 0.16 -7.39
CA SER A 13 -13.09 -1.17 -7.17
C SER A 13 -11.91 -2.11 -6.93
N TRP A 14 -12.14 -3.27 -6.33
CA TRP A 14 -11.09 -4.29 -6.27
C TRP A 14 -11.56 -5.61 -6.85
N HIS A 15 -11.14 -5.89 -8.07
CA HIS A 15 -11.31 -7.18 -8.72
C HIS A 15 -10.06 -8.03 -8.45
N PRO A 16 -10.06 -8.90 -7.42
CA PRO A 16 -8.84 -9.58 -7.00
C PRO A 16 -8.43 -10.66 -7.99
N THR A 17 -7.12 -10.79 -8.23
CA THR A 17 -6.59 -11.96 -8.95
C THR A 17 -6.68 -13.21 -8.08
N ALA A 18 -6.67 -14.40 -8.71
CA ALA A 18 -6.60 -15.67 -7.97
C ALA A 18 -5.37 -15.72 -7.03
N GLY A 19 -4.24 -15.12 -7.44
CA GLY A 19 -3.04 -14.99 -6.61
C GLY A 19 -3.26 -14.14 -5.38
N THR A 20 -3.98 -13.02 -5.50
CA THR A 20 -4.35 -12.16 -4.36
C THR A 20 -5.20 -12.92 -3.34
N LEU A 21 -6.22 -13.63 -3.81
CA LEU A 21 -7.09 -14.43 -2.95
C LEU A 21 -6.32 -15.54 -2.24
N ALA A 22 -5.48 -16.27 -2.97
CA ALA A 22 -4.66 -17.34 -2.40
C ALA A 22 -3.66 -16.81 -1.34
N ALA A 23 -2.97 -15.70 -1.66
CA ALA A 23 -2.04 -15.05 -0.72
C ALA A 23 -2.77 -14.55 0.54
N GLY A 24 -3.92 -13.91 0.37
CA GLY A 24 -4.78 -13.45 1.47
C GLY A 24 -5.23 -14.60 2.38
N ALA A 25 -5.67 -15.72 1.81
CA ALA A 25 -6.09 -16.90 2.55
C ALA A 25 -4.92 -17.51 3.36
N VAL A 26 -3.74 -17.63 2.75
CA VAL A 26 -2.53 -18.13 3.46
C VAL A 26 -2.13 -17.19 4.59
N SER A 27 -2.11 -15.88 4.32
CA SER A 27 -1.79 -14.86 5.31
C SER A 27 -2.76 -14.90 6.49
N ARG A 28 -4.07 -14.94 6.23
CA ARG A 28 -5.10 -15.04 7.28
C ARG A 28 -4.95 -16.29 8.14
N ARG A 29 -4.72 -17.44 7.51
CA ARG A 29 -4.52 -18.72 8.23
C ARG A 29 -3.28 -18.68 9.12
N ARG A 30 -2.15 -18.14 8.63
CA ARG A 30 -0.91 -18.01 9.42
C ARG A 30 -1.06 -17.09 10.64
N ARG A 31 -2.04 -16.22 10.65
CA ARG A 31 -2.33 -15.27 11.73
C ARG A 31 -3.52 -15.69 12.60
N ASP A 32 -4.07 -16.89 12.41
CA ASP A 32 -5.30 -17.36 13.08
C ASP A 32 -6.45 -16.36 12.94
N GLY A 33 -6.60 -15.74 11.76
CA GLY A 33 -7.61 -14.72 11.49
C GLY A 33 -7.35 -13.36 12.13
N ARG A 34 -6.33 -13.22 13.01
CA ARG A 34 -5.99 -11.95 13.67
C ARG A 34 -5.45 -10.93 12.68
N ARG A 35 -5.70 -9.66 12.94
CA ARG A 35 -5.04 -8.56 12.22
C ARG A 35 -3.66 -8.28 12.81
N VAL A 36 -2.80 -7.66 12.00
CA VAL A 36 -1.46 -7.24 12.41
C VAL A 36 -1.42 -5.72 12.44
N ARG A 37 -0.85 -5.16 13.48
CA ARG A 37 -0.57 -3.72 13.59
C ARG A 37 0.83 -3.48 14.11
N HIS A 38 1.36 -2.30 13.86
CA HIS A 38 2.62 -1.83 14.45
C HIS A 38 2.28 -0.69 15.41
N THR A 39 2.52 -0.91 16.69
CA THR A 39 2.22 0.05 17.76
C THR A 39 3.25 -0.05 18.87
N GLY A 40 3.62 1.11 19.46
CA GLY A 40 4.67 1.16 20.46
C GLY A 40 6.01 0.61 19.97
N GLY A 41 6.31 0.71 18.68
CA GLY A 41 7.55 0.22 18.08
C GLY A 41 7.61 -1.31 17.88
N ARG A 42 6.50 -2.04 17.96
CA ARG A 42 6.47 -3.50 17.86
C ARG A 42 5.24 -3.99 17.09
N ILE A 43 5.36 -5.20 16.54
CA ILE A 43 4.26 -5.91 15.88
C ILE A 43 3.36 -6.55 16.93
N GLU A 44 2.05 -6.34 16.78
CA GLU A 44 1.01 -6.96 17.59
C GLU A 44 -0.03 -7.69 16.73
N TYR A 45 -0.53 -8.80 17.25
CA TYR A 45 -1.63 -9.58 16.66
C TYR A 45 -2.90 -9.35 17.45
N VAL A 46 -3.93 -8.78 16.81
CA VAL A 46 -5.16 -8.33 17.48
C VAL A 46 -6.38 -9.00 16.85
N GLY A 47 -7.29 -9.48 17.70
CA GLY A 47 -8.59 -9.99 17.28
C GLY A 47 -9.68 -8.90 17.21
N GLY A 48 -10.90 -9.30 16.88
CA GLY A 48 -12.07 -8.43 16.80
C GLY A 48 -12.25 -7.74 15.45
N ASP A 49 -13.28 -6.92 15.36
CA ASP A 49 -13.67 -6.24 14.12
C ASP A 49 -12.73 -5.10 13.77
N LEU A 50 -12.64 -4.80 12.46
CA LEU A 50 -11.90 -3.65 11.96
C LEU A 50 -12.68 -2.37 12.25
N PRO A 51 -12.06 -1.32 12.82
CA PRO A 51 -12.71 -0.04 13.00
C PRO A 51 -13.01 0.61 11.65
N ILE A 52 -14.21 1.20 11.51
CA ILE A 52 -14.56 2.01 10.34
C ILE A 52 -14.33 3.48 10.69
N LEU A 53 -13.59 4.15 9.83
CA LEU A 53 -13.15 5.54 9.99
C LEU A 53 -13.43 6.33 8.71
N GLY A 54 -13.37 7.67 8.77
CA GLY A 54 -13.33 8.52 7.60
C GLY A 54 -11.89 8.84 7.22
N TRP A 55 -11.56 8.79 5.92
CA TRP A 55 -10.28 9.25 5.38
C TRP A 55 -10.52 10.25 4.26
N ASP A 56 -9.85 11.38 4.32
CA ASP A 56 -9.94 12.43 3.31
C ASP A 56 -8.82 12.25 2.29
N PHE A 57 -9.08 11.44 1.25
CA PHE A 57 -8.16 11.30 0.12
C PHE A 57 -8.10 12.59 -0.69
N PRO A 58 -6.98 12.87 -1.36
CA PRO A 58 -6.93 13.94 -2.35
C PRO A 58 -7.95 13.76 -3.48
N ALA A 59 -8.30 14.86 -4.14
CA ALA A 59 -9.14 14.77 -5.34
C ALA A 59 -8.46 13.87 -6.40
N PRO A 60 -9.23 13.13 -7.21
CA PRO A 60 -10.70 13.16 -7.30
C PRO A 60 -11.42 12.22 -6.32
N LEU A 61 -10.71 11.42 -5.51
CA LEU A 61 -11.34 10.39 -4.67
C LEU A 61 -12.15 11.00 -3.52
N GLY A 62 -11.63 12.05 -2.85
CA GLY A 62 -12.31 12.74 -1.76
C GLY A 62 -12.51 11.87 -0.52
N ARG A 63 -13.44 12.26 0.34
CA ARG A 63 -13.70 11.55 1.60
C ARG A 63 -14.35 10.19 1.35
N ARG A 64 -13.78 9.15 2.01
CA ARG A 64 -14.26 7.76 1.96
C ARG A 64 -14.30 7.14 3.35
N ALA A 65 -15.20 6.18 3.53
CA ALA A 65 -15.14 5.27 4.65
C ALA A 65 -14.00 4.26 4.42
N VAL A 66 -13.22 4.00 5.45
CA VAL A 66 -12.09 3.07 5.39
C VAL A 66 -12.15 2.10 6.59
N PHE A 67 -11.73 0.86 6.37
CA PHE A 67 -11.34 0.00 7.47
C PHE A 67 -9.95 0.39 7.95
N GLY A 68 -9.84 0.80 9.20
CA GLY A 68 -8.56 1.00 9.89
C GLY A 68 -7.95 -0.33 10.31
N GLU A 69 -6.64 -0.34 10.50
CA GLU A 69 -5.88 -1.54 10.88
C GLU A 69 -6.08 -2.72 9.90
N PHE A 70 -6.41 -2.44 8.64
CA PHE A 70 -6.47 -3.46 7.60
C PHE A 70 -5.06 -4.00 7.37
N THR A 71 -4.85 -5.31 7.59
CA THR A 71 -3.51 -5.90 7.58
C THR A 71 -2.87 -5.79 6.19
N MET A 72 -1.87 -4.93 6.08
CA MET A 72 -1.03 -4.72 4.90
C MET A 72 0.44 -4.98 5.23
N ALA A 73 1.28 -5.16 4.22
CA ALA A 73 2.72 -5.37 4.41
C ALA A 73 3.42 -4.16 5.06
N ASP A 74 2.82 -2.97 4.92
CA ASP A 74 3.37 -1.71 5.43
C ASP A 74 3.64 -1.71 6.92
N VAL A 75 2.84 -2.42 7.71
CA VAL A 75 3.05 -2.56 9.16
C VAL A 75 4.39 -3.23 9.51
N VAL A 76 5.02 -3.90 8.54
CA VAL A 76 6.34 -4.53 8.68
C VAL A 76 7.39 -3.79 7.87
N THR A 77 7.06 -3.40 6.63
CA THR A 77 8.05 -2.83 5.70
C THR A 77 8.39 -1.38 6.04
N VAL A 78 7.44 -0.57 6.50
CA VAL A 78 7.71 0.82 6.90
C VAL A 78 8.66 0.89 8.10
N PRO A 79 8.41 0.22 9.24
CA PRO A 79 9.31 0.32 10.39
C PRO A 79 10.66 -0.38 10.17
N SER A 80 10.81 -1.18 9.11
CA SER A 80 12.12 -1.79 8.78
C SER A 80 13.16 -0.76 8.29
N HIS A 81 12.74 0.44 7.89
CA HIS A 81 13.64 1.48 7.40
C HIS A 81 13.32 2.89 7.92
N LEU A 82 12.17 3.06 8.57
CA LEU A 82 11.79 4.33 9.21
C LEU A 82 11.60 4.09 10.71
N ALA A 83 12.34 4.82 11.53
CA ALA A 83 12.15 4.78 12.98
C ALA A 83 10.83 5.48 13.34
N VAL A 84 9.76 4.70 13.48
CA VAL A 84 8.40 5.17 13.77
C VAL A 84 7.72 4.18 14.72
N PRO A 85 7.16 4.64 15.87
CA PRO A 85 6.48 3.75 16.81
C PRO A 85 5.09 3.29 16.36
N GLU A 86 4.41 4.08 15.52
CA GLU A 86 3.05 3.80 15.07
C GLU A 86 2.98 3.73 13.55
N VAL A 87 2.53 2.60 13.00
CA VAL A 87 2.17 2.45 11.59
C VAL A 87 0.73 1.98 11.48
N ARG A 88 -0.08 2.77 10.78
CA ARG A 88 -1.51 2.52 10.60
C ARG A 88 -1.84 2.36 9.13
N THR A 89 -2.60 1.33 8.80
CA THR A 89 -2.99 1.01 7.43
C THR A 89 -4.50 1.05 7.28
N TYR A 90 -4.96 1.53 6.13
CA TYR A 90 -6.36 1.74 5.82
C TYR A 90 -6.69 1.23 4.42
N LEU A 91 -7.89 0.70 4.26
CA LEU A 91 -8.43 0.30 2.96
C LEU A 91 -9.87 0.80 2.86
N THR A 92 -10.26 1.36 1.71
CA THR A 92 -11.66 1.75 1.46
C THR A 92 -12.61 0.57 1.71
N VAL A 93 -13.74 0.86 2.33
CA VAL A 93 -14.74 -0.18 2.71
C VAL A 93 -15.22 -0.92 1.47
N GLU A 94 -15.47 -0.20 0.38
CA GLU A 94 -15.92 -0.76 -0.89
C GLU A 94 -14.90 -1.78 -1.43
N ALA A 95 -13.61 -1.43 -1.45
CA ALA A 95 -12.57 -2.35 -1.93
C ALA A 95 -12.42 -3.58 -1.03
N ALA A 96 -12.58 -3.42 0.29
CA ALA A 96 -12.55 -4.56 1.20
C ALA A 96 -13.77 -5.48 1.04
N GLN A 97 -14.94 -4.92 0.72
CA GLN A 97 -16.14 -5.68 0.40
C GLN A 97 -15.98 -6.46 -0.90
N ASP A 98 -15.47 -5.81 -1.97
CA ASP A 98 -15.14 -6.49 -3.23
C ASP A 98 -14.20 -7.68 -3.02
N LEU A 99 -13.18 -7.50 -2.18
CA LEU A 99 -12.21 -8.56 -1.85
C LEU A 99 -12.86 -9.72 -1.06
N ALA A 100 -13.85 -9.43 -0.24
CA ALA A 100 -14.51 -10.41 0.61
C ALA A 100 -15.65 -11.15 -0.11
N ASP A 101 -16.21 -10.58 -1.18
CA ASP A 101 -17.32 -11.16 -1.93
C ASP A 101 -16.83 -12.24 -2.92
N PRO A 102 -17.21 -13.51 -2.71
CA PRO A 102 -16.84 -14.59 -3.61
C PRO A 102 -17.42 -14.46 -5.03
N ALA A 103 -18.43 -13.60 -5.22
CA ALA A 103 -19.01 -13.31 -6.52
C ALA A 103 -18.19 -12.27 -7.31
N THR A 104 -17.25 -11.57 -6.68
CA THR A 104 -16.40 -10.60 -7.35
C THR A 104 -15.50 -11.29 -8.37
N SER A 105 -15.67 -10.94 -9.63
CA SER A 105 -14.84 -11.46 -10.74
C SER A 105 -13.42 -10.92 -10.69
N GLY A 106 -12.46 -11.64 -11.27
CA GLY A 106 -11.11 -11.15 -11.46
C GLY A 106 -11.04 -9.91 -12.39
N PRO A 107 -9.89 -9.24 -12.46
CA PRO A 107 -9.73 -8.06 -13.29
C PRO A 107 -9.87 -8.42 -14.78
N THR A 108 -10.55 -7.56 -15.54
CA THR A 108 -10.72 -7.70 -16.99
C THR A 108 -9.97 -6.60 -17.73
N ALA A 109 -9.33 -6.96 -18.83
CA ALA A 109 -8.64 -6.01 -19.69
C ALA A 109 -9.61 -4.97 -20.26
N ALA A 110 -9.26 -3.71 -20.16
CA ALA A 110 -10.01 -2.57 -20.70
C ALA A 110 -9.22 -1.80 -21.77
N ASP A 111 -7.98 -2.21 -22.07
CA ASP A 111 -7.17 -1.65 -23.13
C ASP A 111 -6.29 -2.73 -23.82
N GLU A 112 -5.68 -2.36 -24.94
CA GLU A 112 -4.81 -3.25 -25.76
C GLU A 112 -3.57 -3.76 -25.00
N ARG A 113 -3.18 -3.11 -23.91
CA ARG A 113 -2.07 -3.51 -23.04
C ARG A 113 -2.51 -4.49 -21.94
N GLY A 114 -3.75 -4.92 -21.95
CA GLY A 114 -4.30 -5.85 -20.97
C GLY A 114 -4.57 -5.24 -19.59
N ARG A 115 -4.54 -3.90 -19.46
CA ARG A 115 -4.79 -3.23 -18.18
C ARG A 115 -6.29 -3.12 -17.91
N SER A 116 -6.68 -3.32 -16.66
CA SER A 116 -8.05 -3.10 -16.22
C SER A 116 -8.38 -1.59 -16.14
N ALA A 117 -9.67 -1.26 -16.01
CA ALA A 117 -10.11 0.12 -15.81
C ALA A 117 -9.97 0.61 -14.37
N GLN A 118 -9.65 -0.27 -13.42
CA GLN A 118 -9.54 0.04 -12.01
C GLN A 118 -8.46 1.12 -11.76
N THR A 119 -8.78 2.09 -10.93
CA THR A 119 -7.82 3.10 -10.48
C THR A 119 -7.49 2.90 -9.02
N PHE A 120 -6.30 3.32 -8.63
CA PHE A 120 -5.87 3.27 -7.24
C PHE A 120 -5.26 4.60 -6.78
N THR A 121 -5.37 4.84 -5.50
CA THR A 121 -4.69 5.91 -4.77
C THR A 121 -4.03 5.29 -3.55
N VAL A 122 -2.74 5.49 -3.39
CA VAL A 122 -2.01 5.19 -2.15
C VAL A 122 -1.62 6.52 -1.53
N ASP A 123 -2.17 6.80 -0.38
CA ASP A 123 -2.01 8.07 0.32
C ASP A 123 -1.22 7.85 1.60
N VAL A 124 -0.06 8.45 1.69
CA VAL A 124 0.88 8.29 2.80
C VAL A 124 1.00 9.60 3.55
N LEU A 125 0.79 9.53 4.87
CA LEU A 125 0.88 10.65 5.77
C LEU A 125 1.82 10.29 6.93
N VAL A 126 2.80 11.16 7.21
CA VAL A 126 3.74 10.99 8.31
C VAL A 126 3.67 12.21 9.22
N ARG A 127 3.55 11.98 10.52
CA ARG A 127 3.58 13.02 11.56
C ARG A 127 4.90 13.01 12.31
N SER A 128 5.42 14.19 12.57
CA SER A 128 6.70 14.36 13.27
C SER A 128 6.80 15.76 13.90
N GLY A 129 6.92 15.85 15.21
CA GLY A 129 7.11 17.13 15.91
C GLY A 129 6.01 18.17 15.65
N GLY A 130 4.76 17.73 15.53
CA GLY A 130 3.62 18.59 15.20
C GLY A 130 3.49 18.95 13.72
N ALA A 131 4.45 18.57 12.87
CA ALA A 131 4.37 18.72 11.42
C ALA A 131 3.78 17.46 10.78
N GLU A 132 3.06 17.66 9.68
CA GLU A 132 2.48 16.59 8.87
C GLU A 132 3.05 16.64 7.46
N ARG A 133 3.48 15.50 6.94
CA ARG A 133 3.95 15.33 5.56
C ARG A 133 3.10 14.31 4.85
N ARG A 134 2.65 14.66 3.64
CA ARG A 134 1.77 13.81 2.86
C ARG A 134 2.29 13.65 1.44
N VAL A 135 2.24 12.42 0.94
CA VAL A 135 2.56 12.06 -0.44
C VAL A 135 1.51 11.10 -0.94
N THR A 136 1.03 11.33 -2.15
CA THR A 136 0.02 10.48 -2.78
C THR A 136 0.57 9.89 -4.07
N ALA A 137 0.40 8.59 -4.24
CA ALA A 137 0.64 7.90 -5.50
C ALA A 137 -0.69 7.46 -6.12
N THR A 138 -0.91 7.78 -7.39
CA THR A 138 -2.11 7.39 -8.12
C THR A 138 -1.74 6.67 -9.41
N GLY A 139 -2.60 5.76 -9.83
CA GLY A 139 -2.37 5.02 -11.07
C GLY A 139 -3.61 4.23 -11.51
N ARG A 140 -3.43 3.52 -12.60
CA ARG A 140 -4.43 2.63 -13.16
C ARG A 140 -3.91 1.19 -13.08
N ASP A 141 -4.78 0.28 -12.68
CA ASP A 141 -4.49 -1.15 -12.54
C ASP A 141 -3.30 -1.46 -11.62
N ILE A 142 -3.59 -1.64 -10.35
CA ILE A 142 -2.57 -1.92 -9.31
C ILE A 142 -1.77 -3.19 -9.59
N TYR A 143 -2.33 -4.15 -10.37
CA TYR A 143 -1.61 -5.35 -10.78
C TYR A 143 -0.65 -5.08 -11.94
N ALA A 144 -1.09 -4.29 -12.94
CA ALA A 144 -0.26 -3.93 -14.08
C ALA A 144 0.96 -3.10 -13.67
N VAL A 145 0.86 -2.28 -12.60
CA VAL A 145 1.99 -1.50 -12.06
C VAL A 145 3.01 -2.41 -11.36
N SER A 146 2.62 -3.58 -10.87
CA SER A 146 3.53 -4.47 -10.14
C SER A 146 4.70 -4.98 -11.00
N ALA A 147 4.48 -5.23 -12.29
CA ALA A 147 5.54 -5.71 -13.19
C ALA A 147 6.64 -4.66 -13.43
N PRO A 148 6.34 -3.41 -13.84
CA PRO A 148 7.36 -2.37 -13.97
C PRO A 148 8.08 -2.06 -12.64
N LEU A 149 7.39 -2.11 -11.49
CA LEU A 149 8.02 -2.01 -10.17
C LEU A 149 9.07 -3.11 -9.95
N ALA A 150 8.74 -4.36 -10.27
CA ALA A 150 9.66 -5.48 -10.12
C ALA A 150 10.84 -5.39 -11.09
N VAL A 151 10.61 -5.02 -12.34
CA VAL A 151 11.65 -4.87 -13.37
C VAL A 151 12.61 -3.75 -13.00
N GLU A 152 12.13 -2.59 -12.56
CA GLU A 152 12.98 -1.48 -12.10
C GLU A 152 13.83 -1.91 -10.88
N ALA A 153 13.23 -2.64 -9.93
CA ALA A 153 13.97 -3.15 -8.77
C ALA A 153 15.10 -4.11 -9.19
N VAL A 154 14.82 -5.06 -10.08
CA VAL A 154 15.83 -6.00 -10.62
C VAL A 154 16.93 -5.24 -11.36
N GLY A 155 16.59 -4.30 -12.24
CA GLY A 155 17.57 -3.47 -12.94
C GLY A 155 18.52 -2.77 -11.98
N ARG A 156 17.98 -2.13 -10.93
CA ARG A 156 18.80 -1.45 -9.92
C ARG A 156 19.70 -2.40 -9.13
N ILE A 157 19.24 -3.60 -8.83
CA ILE A 157 20.07 -4.61 -8.16
C ILE A 157 21.25 -5.02 -9.08
N LEU A 158 20.97 -5.29 -10.34
CA LEU A 158 21.99 -5.70 -11.31
C LEU A 158 23.02 -4.59 -11.59
N ASP A 159 22.56 -3.33 -11.60
CA ASP A 159 23.40 -2.16 -11.80
C ASP A 159 24.16 -1.69 -10.53
N GLY A 160 23.97 -2.39 -9.40
CA GLY A 160 24.58 -2.01 -8.13
C GLY A 160 24.01 -0.72 -7.50
N ARG A 161 22.82 -0.26 -7.92
CA ARG A 161 22.14 0.94 -7.38
C ARG A 161 21.29 0.60 -6.16
N THR A 162 21.91 -0.06 -5.18
CA THR A 162 21.29 -0.46 -3.92
C THR A 162 22.03 0.13 -2.74
N ARG A 163 21.31 0.45 -1.66
CA ARG A 163 21.88 1.01 -0.41
C ARG A 163 22.31 -0.09 0.56
N THR A 164 21.76 -1.28 0.43
CA THR A 164 22.03 -2.44 1.27
C THR A 164 21.80 -3.73 0.51
N SER A 165 22.19 -4.85 1.09
CA SER A 165 22.03 -6.20 0.55
C SER A 165 21.36 -7.11 1.57
N GLY A 166 20.94 -8.32 1.13
CA GLY A 166 20.24 -9.28 1.97
C GLY A 166 18.73 -9.04 1.98
N VAL A 167 18.05 -9.51 3.04
CA VAL A 167 16.60 -9.36 3.18
C VAL A 167 16.30 -7.96 3.69
N ALA A 168 15.71 -7.13 2.84
CA ALA A 168 15.37 -5.76 3.18
C ALA A 168 14.10 -5.31 2.43
N SER A 169 13.41 -4.29 2.95
CA SER A 169 12.27 -3.66 2.27
C SER A 169 12.75 -2.78 1.11
N ALA A 170 11.86 -2.50 0.16
CA ALA A 170 12.17 -1.59 -0.95
C ALA A 170 12.62 -0.21 -0.46
N GLY A 171 12.01 0.31 0.61
CA GLY A 171 12.40 1.58 1.23
C GLY A 171 13.80 1.58 1.84
N ALA A 172 14.30 0.42 2.29
CA ALA A 172 15.66 0.26 2.78
C ALA A 172 16.70 0.13 1.64
N ILE A 173 16.34 -0.62 0.59
CA ILE A 173 17.24 -0.98 -0.51
C ILE A 173 17.46 0.16 -1.49
N PHE A 174 16.39 0.91 -1.85
CA PHE A 174 16.44 1.87 -2.95
C PHE A 174 16.37 3.32 -2.47
N ASP A 175 16.85 4.23 -3.30
CA ASP A 175 16.52 5.64 -3.22
C ASP A 175 15.07 5.83 -3.67
N ALA A 176 14.15 6.06 -2.74
CA ALA A 176 12.73 6.09 -3.03
C ALA A 176 12.32 7.20 -4.02
N PRO A 177 12.79 8.47 -3.88
CA PRO A 177 12.50 9.51 -4.86
C PRO A 177 12.97 9.17 -6.28
N ASP A 178 14.16 8.63 -6.41
CA ASP A 178 14.73 8.26 -7.70
C ASP A 178 14.01 7.04 -8.29
N PHE A 179 13.69 6.04 -7.47
CA PHE A 179 12.94 4.86 -7.87
C PHE A 179 11.53 5.23 -8.38
N LEU A 180 10.79 6.05 -7.64
CA LEU A 180 9.44 6.46 -8.02
C LEU A 180 9.44 7.34 -9.26
N ARG A 181 10.46 8.18 -9.46
CA ARG A 181 10.62 8.99 -10.66
C ARG A 181 10.81 8.14 -11.92
N ALA A 182 11.56 7.03 -11.84
CA ALA A 182 11.72 6.09 -12.95
C ALA A 182 10.40 5.43 -13.37
N LEU A 183 9.41 5.39 -12.48
CA LEU A 183 8.08 4.81 -12.72
C LEU A 183 7.01 5.83 -13.15
N SER A 184 7.39 7.06 -13.48
CA SER A 184 6.45 8.14 -13.83
C SER A 184 5.56 7.85 -15.05
N ALA A 185 5.93 6.91 -15.91
CA ALA A 185 5.08 6.42 -17.00
C ALA A 185 3.93 5.49 -16.53
N HIS A 186 3.99 5.01 -15.30
CA HIS A 186 3.06 4.00 -14.75
C HIS A 186 2.23 4.51 -13.58
N LEU A 187 2.77 5.46 -12.83
CA LEU A 187 2.11 6.07 -11.68
C LEU A 187 2.48 7.55 -11.56
N THR A 188 1.59 8.31 -10.95
CA THR A 188 1.84 9.72 -10.62
C THR A 188 2.06 9.84 -9.13
N VAL A 189 3.18 10.45 -8.73
CA VAL A 189 3.47 10.75 -7.33
C VAL A 189 3.36 12.25 -7.12
N THR A 190 2.47 12.66 -6.24
CA THR A 190 2.24 14.07 -5.92
C THR A 190 2.58 14.31 -4.45
N PRO A 191 3.63 15.06 -4.13
CA PRO A 191 3.82 15.59 -2.80
C PRO A 191 2.70 16.60 -2.53
N CYS A 192 2.04 16.49 -1.38
CA CYS A 192 1.09 17.51 -0.96
C CYS A 192 1.90 18.74 -0.51
N PRO A 193 1.69 19.91 -1.09
CA PRO A 193 2.35 21.13 -0.61
C PRO A 193 1.96 21.38 0.85
N TRP A 194 2.91 21.92 1.59
CA TRP A 194 2.83 22.32 3.01
C TRP A 194 1.84 23.43 3.24
#